data_6da8b3922018a81fc55e4a6bd0493bf2
#
_entry.id   6da8b3922018a81fc55e4a6bd0493bf2
#
_cell.length_a   1.000
_cell.length_b   1.000
_cell.length_c   1.000
_cell.angle_alpha   90.00
_cell.angle_beta   90.00
_cell.angle_gamma   90.00
#
_symmetry.space_group_name_H-M   'P 1'
#
loop_
_entity.id
_entity.type
_entity.pdbx_description
1 polymer ?
#
loop_
_entity_poly.entity_id
_entity_poly.type
_entity_poly.pdbx_seq_one_letter_code
_entity_poly.pdbx_strand_id
1 'polypeptide(L)'
;MIEQGTESAIYNVGSENSLFIAVPNSVAYVASKHAVFGLSESLRNDLPDFIHIGTIFPGYVDTPLTGQIEGGMNANEFAEIVKEQIKNKEHIILSHAYNTVHIEKRNHEIALAYEKYAPRYEGDDEYDVGAILSKLQNDKVWRF
;
A
#
# COMPACT_ATOMS: atom_id res chain seq x y z
N MET A 1 -10.93 -18.99 -3.97
CA MET A 1 -9.73 -18.71 -4.76
C MET A 1 -8.65 -19.77 -4.54
N ILE A 2 -8.14 -19.97 -3.33
CA ILE A 2 -7.09 -20.97 -3.06
C ILE A 2 -7.51 -22.37 -3.53
N GLU A 3 -8.68 -22.84 -3.14
CA GLU A 3 -9.21 -24.16 -3.54
C GLU A 3 -9.49 -24.29 -5.05
N GLN A 4 -9.77 -23.19 -5.72
CA GLN A 4 -10.01 -23.17 -7.18
C GLN A 4 -8.71 -23.39 -7.97
N GLY A 5 -7.55 -22.95 -7.43
CA GLY A 5 -6.24 -23.10 -8.08
C GLY A 5 -6.10 -22.38 -9.41
N THR A 6 -6.96 -21.38 -9.69
CA THR A 6 -6.95 -20.63 -10.95
C THR A 6 -6.51 -19.20 -10.72
N GLU A 7 -5.91 -18.57 -11.76
CA GLU A 7 -5.58 -17.15 -11.74
C GLU A 7 -6.77 -16.33 -11.26
N SER A 8 -6.52 -15.47 -10.31
CA SER A 8 -7.52 -14.59 -9.71
C SER A 8 -6.88 -13.32 -9.17
N ALA A 9 -7.69 -12.30 -8.87
CA ALA A 9 -7.20 -11.04 -8.36
C ALA A 9 -8.13 -10.47 -7.29
N ILE A 10 -7.53 -9.78 -6.32
CA ILE A 10 -8.21 -8.98 -5.31
C ILE A 10 -7.66 -7.55 -5.41
N TYR A 11 -8.53 -6.59 -5.63
CA TYR A 11 -8.18 -5.17 -5.62
C TYR A 11 -8.88 -4.48 -4.47
N ASN A 12 -8.12 -4.09 -3.46
CA ASN A 12 -8.62 -3.34 -2.32
C ASN A 12 -8.64 -1.84 -2.63
N VAL A 13 -9.65 -1.12 -2.17
CA VAL A 13 -9.74 0.33 -2.34
C VAL A 13 -9.29 1.03 -1.07
N GLY A 14 -8.05 1.48 -1.10
CA GLY A 14 -7.47 2.36 -0.09
C GLY A 14 -7.88 3.82 -0.27
N SER A 15 -6.90 4.70 -0.24
CA SER A 15 -6.98 6.14 -0.49
C SER A 15 -5.56 6.70 -0.57
N GLU A 16 -5.36 7.90 -1.10
CA GLU A 16 -4.12 8.64 -0.87
C GLU A 16 -3.78 8.75 0.63
N ASN A 17 -4.82 8.79 1.49
CA ASN A 17 -4.68 8.73 2.96
C ASN A 17 -4.18 7.37 3.51
N SER A 18 -3.90 6.39 2.66
CA SER A 18 -3.15 5.18 3.01
C SER A 18 -1.63 5.42 2.95
N LEU A 19 -1.18 6.45 2.27
CA LEU A 19 0.22 6.74 1.96
C LEU A 19 0.75 7.98 2.70
N PHE A 20 -0.10 8.99 2.89
CA PHE A 20 0.19 10.22 3.62
C PHE A 20 -1.12 10.78 4.21
N ILE A 21 -1.07 11.90 4.94
CA ILE A 21 -2.27 12.52 5.51
C ILE A 21 -2.71 13.67 4.60
N ALA A 22 -3.76 13.44 3.80
CA ALA A 22 -4.35 14.44 2.93
C ALA A 22 -5.51 15.19 3.62
N VAL A 23 -6.29 14.49 4.45
CA VAL A 23 -7.49 15.05 5.10
C VAL A 23 -7.21 15.31 6.59
N PRO A 24 -7.18 16.57 7.04
CA PRO A 24 -7.03 16.90 8.45
C PRO A 24 -8.28 16.50 9.27
N ASN A 25 -8.10 16.36 10.58
CA ASN A 25 -9.18 16.05 11.54
C ASN A 25 -9.94 14.74 11.27
N SER A 26 -9.33 13.80 10.56
CA SER A 26 -9.96 12.54 10.14
C SER A 26 -9.15 11.31 10.59
N VAL A 27 -8.71 11.30 11.85
CA VAL A 27 -7.76 10.29 12.39
C VAL A 27 -8.24 8.86 12.15
N ALA A 28 -9.50 8.54 12.47
CA ALA A 28 -10.05 7.20 12.29
C ALA A 28 -10.08 6.78 10.81
N TYR A 29 -10.44 7.70 9.92
CA TYR A 29 -10.44 7.45 8.47
C TYR A 29 -9.01 7.18 7.98
N VAL A 30 -8.07 8.05 8.30
CA VAL A 30 -6.66 7.89 7.92
C VAL A 30 -6.10 6.56 8.44
N ALA A 31 -6.34 6.23 9.72
CA ALA A 31 -5.93 4.97 10.29
C ALA A 31 -6.53 3.76 9.55
N SER A 32 -7.83 3.80 9.24
CA SER A 32 -8.51 2.74 8.49
C SER A 32 -7.90 2.53 7.10
N LYS A 33 -7.55 3.63 6.41
CA LYS A 33 -6.97 3.56 5.07
C LYS A 33 -5.51 3.07 5.06
N HIS A 34 -4.72 3.42 6.07
CA HIS A 34 -3.40 2.80 6.30
C HIS A 34 -3.54 1.30 6.57
N ALA A 35 -4.55 0.88 7.36
CA ALA A 35 -4.82 -0.52 7.64
C ALA A 35 -5.18 -1.32 6.37
N VAL A 36 -5.96 -0.75 5.44
CA VAL A 36 -6.27 -1.39 4.15
C VAL A 36 -5.00 -1.66 3.36
N PHE A 37 -4.05 -0.71 3.32
CA PHE A 37 -2.79 -0.92 2.62
C PHE A 37 -1.94 -1.99 3.30
N GLY A 38 -1.77 -1.92 4.63
CA GLY A 38 -1.03 -2.94 5.37
C GLY A 38 -1.63 -4.35 5.21
N LEU A 39 -2.96 -4.46 5.23
CA LEU A 39 -3.65 -5.72 4.95
C LEU A 39 -3.33 -6.24 3.53
N SER A 40 -3.36 -5.37 2.52
CA SER A 40 -3.08 -5.76 1.13
C SER A 40 -1.66 -6.26 0.96
N GLU A 41 -0.67 -5.58 1.57
CA GLU A 41 0.73 -5.99 1.53
C GLU A 41 0.95 -7.34 2.25
N SER A 42 0.29 -7.55 3.40
CA SER A 42 0.32 -8.83 4.10
C SER A 42 -0.27 -9.96 3.24
N LEU A 43 -1.47 -9.76 2.68
CA LEU A 43 -2.10 -10.75 1.80
C LEU A 43 -1.25 -11.09 0.58
N ARG A 44 -0.53 -10.12 0.02
CA ARG A 44 0.38 -10.33 -1.11
C ARG A 44 1.54 -11.25 -0.77
N ASN A 45 2.02 -11.20 0.47
CA ASN A 45 3.07 -12.09 0.96
C ASN A 45 2.57 -13.48 1.35
N ASP A 46 1.32 -13.58 1.81
CA ASP A 46 0.76 -14.81 2.41
C ASP A 46 0.01 -15.68 1.40
N LEU A 47 -0.49 -15.09 0.29
CA LEU A 47 -1.28 -15.81 -0.70
C LEU A 47 -0.42 -16.40 -1.82
N PRO A 48 -0.87 -17.50 -2.45
CA PRO A 48 -0.19 -18.10 -3.61
C PRO A 48 -0.07 -17.12 -4.78
N ASP A 49 1.01 -17.20 -5.55
CA ASP A 49 1.35 -16.32 -6.69
C ASP A 49 0.26 -16.21 -7.77
N PHE A 50 -0.63 -17.21 -7.88
CA PHE A 50 -1.76 -17.17 -8.81
C PHE A 50 -2.92 -16.28 -8.34
N ILE A 51 -2.83 -15.70 -7.11
CA ILE A 51 -3.79 -14.73 -6.58
C ILE A 51 -3.12 -13.37 -6.53
N HIS A 52 -3.39 -12.55 -7.54
CA HIS A 52 -2.86 -11.21 -7.58
C HIS A 52 -3.55 -10.29 -6.55
N ILE A 53 -2.75 -9.50 -5.82
CA ILE A 53 -3.26 -8.50 -4.88
C ILE A 53 -2.84 -7.11 -5.35
N GLY A 54 -3.83 -6.22 -5.51
CA GLY A 54 -3.58 -4.82 -5.80
C GLY A 54 -4.31 -3.88 -4.84
N THR A 55 -3.77 -2.69 -4.66
CA THR A 55 -4.40 -1.63 -3.88
C THR A 55 -4.54 -0.38 -4.72
N ILE A 56 -5.77 0.12 -4.82
CA ILE A 56 -6.11 1.36 -5.52
C ILE A 56 -6.06 2.49 -4.50
N PHE A 57 -5.36 3.58 -4.83
CA PHE A 57 -5.22 4.75 -3.97
C PHE A 57 -5.86 5.98 -4.61
N PRO A 58 -7.20 6.11 -4.55
CA PRO A 58 -7.85 7.30 -5.04
C PRO A 58 -7.38 8.54 -4.28
N GLY A 59 -7.11 9.61 -5.00
CA GLY A 59 -7.10 10.95 -4.45
C GLY A 59 -8.52 11.51 -4.40
N TYR A 60 -8.65 12.81 -4.57
CA TYR A 60 -9.95 13.45 -4.56
C TYR A 60 -10.67 13.26 -5.90
N VAL A 61 -11.67 12.39 -5.91
CA VAL A 61 -12.51 12.09 -7.08
C VAL A 61 -13.90 12.68 -6.87
N ASP A 62 -14.43 13.38 -7.88
CA ASP A 62 -15.78 13.93 -7.85
C ASP A 62 -16.83 12.81 -7.95
N THR A 63 -17.54 12.60 -6.86
CA THR A 63 -18.55 11.57 -6.71
C THR A 63 -19.68 12.07 -5.80
N PRO A 64 -20.86 11.43 -5.81
CA PRO A 64 -21.93 11.77 -4.85
C PRO A 64 -21.49 11.68 -3.38
N LEU A 65 -20.48 10.87 -3.05
CA LEU A 65 -19.96 10.73 -1.70
C LEU A 65 -19.14 11.97 -1.26
N THR A 66 -18.40 12.58 -2.18
CA THR A 66 -17.56 13.75 -1.91
C THR A 66 -18.32 15.06 -1.94
N GLY A 67 -19.59 15.03 -2.35
CA GLY A 67 -20.44 16.22 -2.52
C GLY A 67 -20.05 17.04 -3.76
N GLN A 68 -20.66 18.18 -3.92
CA GLN A 68 -20.37 19.10 -5.04
C GLN A 68 -19.20 20.04 -4.70
N ILE A 69 -18.05 19.51 -4.34
CA ILE A 69 -16.86 20.32 -4.15
C ILE A 69 -16.11 20.37 -5.49
N GLU A 70 -15.99 21.57 -6.04
CA GLU A 70 -15.25 21.79 -7.28
C GLU A 70 -13.79 21.36 -7.15
N GLY A 71 -13.23 20.74 -8.20
CA GLY A 71 -11.81 20.42 -8.31
C GLY A 71 -11.43 18.95 -8.11
N GLY A 72 -12.40 18.05 -7.92
CA GLY A 72 -12.15 16.62 -7.94
C GLY A 72 -11.88 16.09 -9.36
N MET A 73 -11.09 15.03 -9.48
CA MET A 73 -10.91 14.32 -10.74
C MET A 73 -12.24 13.72 -11.19
N ASN A 74 -12.57 13.84 -12.48
CA ASN A 74 -13.79 13.23 -13.01
C ASN A 74 -13.76 11.71 -12.79
N ALA A 75 -14.89 11.14 -12.33
CA ALA A 75 -14.97 9.72 -12.00
C ALA A 75 -14.70 8.78 -13.19
N ASN A 76 -15.09 9.17 -14.41
CA ASN A 76 -14.79 8.36 -15.61
C ASN A 76 -13.30 8.43 -15.98
N GLU A 77 -12.68 9.59 -15.85
CA GLU A 77 -11.23 9.76 -16.05
C GLU A 77 -10.45 8.91 -15.04
N PHE A 78 -10.80 8.98 -13.78
CA PHE A 78 -10.25 8.11 -12.72
C PHE A 78 -10.40 6.63 -13.08
N ALA A 79 -11.58 6.20 -13.51
CA ALA A 79 -11.86 4.81 -13.85
C ALA A 79 -10.99 4.31 -15.03
N GLU A 80 -10.77 5.12 -16.06
CA GLU A 80 -9.91 4.73 -17.18
C GLU A 80 -8.43 4.61 -16.77
N ILE A 81 -7.92 5.52 -15.91
CA ILE A 81 -6.55 5.44 -15.37
C ILE A 81 -6.38 4.14 -14.56
N VAL A 82 -7.33 3.83 -13.68
CA VAL A 82 -7.29 2.63 -12.83
C VAL A 82 -7.41 1.35 -13.66
N LYS A 83 -8.30 1.33 -14.64
CA LYS A 83 -8.56 0.17 -15.50
C LYS A 83 -7.32 -0.30 -16.26
N GLU A 84 -6.50 0.62 -16.77
CA GLU A 84 -5.26 0.24 -17.46
C GLU A 84 -4.25 -0.40 -16.52
N GLN A 85 -4.13 0.11 -15.30
CA GLN A 85 -3.23 -0.46 -14.28
C GLN A 85 -3.71 -1.84 -13.81
N ILE A 86 -5.03 -2.03 -13.65
CA ILE A 86 -5.63 -3.35 -13.35
C ILE A 86 -5.33 -4.36 -14.47
N LYS A 87 -5.46 -3.98 -15.75
CA LYS A 87 -5.13 -4.86 -16.87
C LYS A 87 -3.66 -5.28 -16.87
N ASN A 88 -2.78 -4.38 -16.47
CA ASN A 88 -1.35 -4.65 -16.34
C ASN A 88 -0.98 -5.41 -15.07
N LYS A 89 -1.96 -5.76 -14.24
CA LYS A 89 -1.76 -6.42 -12.94
C LYS A 89 -0.82 -5.63 -12.01
N GLU A 90 -0.94 -4.29 -12.00
CA GLU A 90 -0.19 -3.48 -11.05
C GLU A 90 -0.71 -3.72 -9.63
N HIS A 91 0.20 -3.74 -8.65
CA HIS A 91 -0.21 -3.90 -7.24
C HIS A 91 -0.39 -2.56 -6.52
N ILE A 92 0.28 -1.50 -6.96
CA ILE A 92 0.09 -0.12 -6.49
C ILE A 92 -0.56 0.68 -7.61
N ILE A 93 -1.83 1.02 -7.45
CA ILE A 93 -2.65 1.67 -8.47
C ILE A 93 -2.92 3.11 -8.08
N LEU A 94 -2.37 4.04 -8.85
CA LEU A 94 -2.35 5.47 -8.57
C LEU A 94 -3.07 6.27 -9.64
N SER A 95 -3.59 7.44 -9.27
CA SER A 95 -4.33 8.32 -10.19
C SER A 95 -3.91 9.79 -10.12
N HIS A 96 -3.44 10.29 -8.97
CA HIS A 96 -3.17 11.71 -8.74
C HIS A 96 -1.67 11.96 -8.68
N ALA A 97 -1.10 12.49 -9.75
CA ALA A 97 0.36 12.66 -9.92
C ALA A 97 0.99 13.52 -8.81
N TYR A 98 0.31 14.58 -8.35
CA TYR A 98 0.85 15.48 -7.34
C TYR A 98 1.09 14.81 -5.98
N ASN A 99 0.44 13.68 -5.70
CA ASN A 99 0.61 12.94 -4.44
C ASN A 99 2.05 12.48 -4.22
N THR A 100 2.84 12.36 -5.28
CA THR A 100 4.27 12.02 -5.20
C THR A 100 5.04 13.00 -4.30
N VAL A 101 4.71 14.29 -4.32
CA VAL A 101 5.36 15.33 -3.50
C VAL A 101 5.20 15.03 -2.00
N HIS A 102 4.02 14.58 -1.58
CA HIS A 102 3.76 14.25 -0.18
C HIS A 102 4.45 12.95 0.25
N ILE A 103 4.51 11.98 -0.64
CA ILE A 103 5.17 10.69 -0.42
C ILE A 103 6.68 10.89 -0.30
N GLU A 104 7.29 11.67 -1.19
CA GLU A 104 8.71 12.01 -1.15
C GLU A 104 9.08 12.72 0.14
N LYS A 105 8.27 13.71 0.56
CA LYS A 105 8.47 14.40 1.83
C LYS A 105 8.46 13.44 3.02
N ARG A 106 7.46 12.58 3.12
CA ARG A 106 7.35 11.57 4.18
C ARG A 106 8.55 10.63 4.18
N ASN A 107 8.93 10.11 3.02
CA ASN A 107 10.05 9.18 2.88
C ASN A 107 11.37 9.85 3.26
N HIS A 108 11.54 11.12 2.89
CA HIS A 108 12.72 11.89 3.27
C HIS A 108 12.81 12.09 4.79
N GLU A 109 11.71 12.43 5.45
CA GLU A 109 11.66 12.55 6.92
C GLU A 109 12.05 11.24 7.61
N ILE A 110 11.57 10.09 7.10
CA ILE A 110 11.92 8.77 7.62
C ILE A 110 13.41 8.47 7.37
N ALA A 111 13.93 8.74 6.18
CA ALA A 111 15.32 8.51 5.82
C ALA A 111 16.27 9.33 6.72
N LEU A 112 15.98 10.60 6.95
CA LEU A 112 16.76 11.45 7.86
C LEU A 112 16.77 10.92 9.31
N ALA A 113 15.65 10.37 9.77
CA ALA A 113 15.59 9.77 11.10
C ALA A 113 16.48 8.53 11.21
N TYR A 114 16.48 7.66 10.19
CA TYR A 114 17.38 6.52 10.12
C TYR A 114 18.84 6.93 10.04
N GLU A 115 19.18 7.89 9.16
CA GLU A 115 20.55 8.40 9.04
C GLU A 115 21.08 8.92 10.38
N LYS A 116 20.23 9.59 11.15
CA LYS A 116 20.62 10.22 12.42
C LYS A 116 20.71 9.24 13.59
N TYR A 117 19.78 8.28 13.70
CA TYR A 117 19.60 7.49 14.90
C TYR A 117 19.84 6.00 14.72
N ALA A 118 19.79 5.50 13.49
CA ALA A 118 20.00 4.10 13.16
C ALA A 118 20.70 3.95 11.79
N PRO A 119 21.89 4.58 11.61
CA PRO A 119 22.63 4.50 10.35
C PRO A 119 23.06 3.07 10.07
N ARG A 120 23.09 2.68 8.79
CA ARG A 120 23.57 1.38 8.34
C ARG A 120 25.03 1.15 8.74
N TYR A 121 25.34 -0.08 9.17
CA TYR A 121 26.70 -0.54 9.46
C TYR A 121 26.89 -1.98 8.96
N GLU A 122 28.15 -2.46 8.89
CA GLU A 122 28.45 -3.82 8.44
C GLU A 122 27.90 -4.85 9.44
N GLY A 123 27.06 -5.77 8.96
CA GLY A 123 26.43 -6.81 9.78
C GLY A 123 25.11 -6.38 10.45
N ASP A 124 24.56 -5.21 10.14
CA ASP A 124 23.30 -4.73 10.72
C ASP A 124 22.08 -5.57 10.30
N ASP A 125 22.20 -6.43 9.30
CA ASP A 125 21.22 -7.41 8.87
C ASP A 125 20.99 -8.53 9.90
N GLU A 126 21.84 -8.64 10.94
CA GLU A 126 21.61 -9.58 12.04
C GLU A 126 20.29 -9.33 12.80
N TYR A 127 19.81 -8.07 12.79
CA TYR A 127 18.54 -7.65 13.40
C TYR A 127 17.37 -7.63 12.41
N ASP A 128 17.57 -8.04 11.16
CA ASP A 128 16.48 -8.14 10.20
C ASP A 128 15.50 -9.27 10.58
N VAL A 129 14.21 -8.91 10.72
CA VAL A 129 13.18 -9.85 11.16
C VAL A 129 13.03 -11.01 10.18
N GLY A 130 13.16 -10.77 8.87
CA GLY A 130 13.11 -11.82 7.85
C GLY A 130 14.26 -12.82 7.98
N ALA A 131 15.48 -12.32 8.23
CA ALA A 131 16.65 -13.16 8.49
C ALA A 131 16.48 -13.98 9.78
N ILE A 132 15.95 -13.38 10.84
CA ILE A 132 15.68 -14.07 12.11
C ILE A 132 14.63 -15.16 11.93
N LEU A 133 13.49 -14.85 11.29
CA LEU A 133 12.41 -15.82 11.07
C LEU A 133 12.84 -16.97 10.17
N SER A 134 13.65 -16.71 9.13
CA SER A 134 14.22 -17.76 8.27
C SER A 134 15.13 -18.74 9.05
N LYS A 135 15.90 -18.24 9.98
CA LYS A 135 16.71 -19.09 10.88
C LYS A 135 15.82 -19.96 11.79
N LEU A 136 14.81 -19.36 12.41
CA LEU A 136 13.87 -20.05 13.29
C LEU A 136 13.05 -21.12 12.57
N GLN A 137 12.64 -20.89 11.32
CA GLN A 137 11.93 -21.89 10.50
C GLN A 137 12.83 -23.08 10.15
N ASN A 138 14.10 -22.83 9.82
CA ASN A 138 15.08 -23.89 9.54
C ASN A 138 15.35 -24.74 10.78
N ASP A 139 15.33 -24.15 11.96
CA ASP A 139 15.53 -24.85 13.25
C ASP A 139 14.26 -25.57 13.75
N LYS A 140 13.14 -25.58 12.99
CA LYS A 140 11.86 -26.19 13.33
C LYS A 140 11.23 -25.69 14.66
N VAL A 141 11.63 -24.51 15.14
CA VAL A 141 11.18 -23.96 16.44
C VAL A 141 9.81 -23.27 16.34
N TRP A 142 9.43 -22.76 15.15
CA TRP A 142 8.15 -22.08 14.94
C TRP A 142 7.40 -22.63 13.74
N ARG A 143 6.13 -22.96 13.96
CA ARG A 143 5.15 -23.25 12.90
C ARG A 143 3.98 -22.29 13.12
N PHE A 144 3.77 -21.36 12.20
CA PHE A 144 2.51 -20.62 12.09
C PHE A 144 1.53 -21.40 11.24
#